data_a6633bad76781d5ddb48ed027185f8f7
#
_entry.id   a6633bad76781d5ddb48ed027185f8f7
#
_cell.length_a   1.000
_cell.length_b   1.000
_cell.length_c   1.000
_cell.angle_alpha   90.00
_cell.angle_beta   90.00
_cell.angle_gamma   90.00
#
_symmetry.space_group_name_H-M   'P 1'
#
loop_
_entity.id
_entity.type
_entity.pdbx_description
1 polymer ?
#
loop_
_entity_poly.entity_id
_entity_poly.type
_entity_poly.pdbx_seq_one_letter_code
_entity_poly.pdbx_strand_id
1 'polypeptide(L)'
;MEIGPELRAIRKSQRHTLSKVSEETGLSVSFLSDLERGRTRPSLDTLEKLAAFYQIPLNSILANAEAGSLPAPRSYPAGFENF
;
A
#
# COMPACT_ATOMS: atom_id res chain seq x y z
N MET A 1 -4.99 -7.18 -7.20
CA MET A 1 -4.42 -5.97 -6.59
C MET A 1 -3.02 -6.24 -6.10
N GLU A 2 -2.07 -5.45 -6.54
CA GLU A 2 -0.65 -5.67 -6.25
C GLU A 2 -0.18 -4.75 -5.13
N ILE A 3 -0.78 -4.91 -3.96
CA ILE A 3 -0.47 -3.99 -2.86
C ILE A 3 0.92 -4.25 -2.26
N GLY A 4 1.35 -5.51 -2.23
CA GLY A 4 2.65 -5.85 -1.65
C GLY A 4 3.81 -5.19 -2.36
N PRO A 5 3.94 -5.36 -3.67
CA PRO A 5 5.00 -4.70 -4.42
C PRO A 5 4.94 -3.18 -4.32
N GLU A 6 3.74 -2.61 -4.25
CA GLU A 6 3.60 -1.17 -4.10
C GLU A 6 4.15 -0.71 -2.76
N LEU A 7 3.83 -1.43 -1.68
CA LEU A 7 4.33 -1.08 -0.36
C LEU A 7 5.85 -1.18 -0.32
N ARG A 8 6.39 -2.21 -0.95
CA ARG A 8 7.84 -2.36 -0.99
C ARG A 8 8.51 -1.22 -1.76
N ALA A 9 7.90 -0.83 -2.87
CA ALA A 9 8.45 0.26 -3.68
C ALA A 9 8.45 1.56 -2.90
N ILE A 10 7.37 1.84 -2.17
CA ILE A 10 7.28 3.04 -1.36
C ILE A 10 8.36 3.02 -0.28
N ARG A 11 8.48 1.89 0.42
CA ARG A 11 9.47 1.77 1.48
C ARG A 11 10.87 2.03 0.97
N LYS A 12 11.20 1.40 -0.17
CA LYS A 12 12.55 1.55 -0.72
C LYS A 12 12.79 2.95 -1.24
N SER A 13 11.77 3.59 -1.81
CA SER A 13 11.93 4.95 -2.31
C SER A 13 12.22 5.93 -1.18
N GLN A 14 11.73 5.64 0.01
CA GLN A 14 11.97 6.47 1.18
C GLN A 14 13.15 5.98 2.00
N ARG A 15 13.82 4.92 1.54
CA ARG A 15 15.04 4.40 2.14
C ARG A 15 14.83 3.89 3.56
N HIS A 16 13.67 3.28 3.79
CA HIS A 16 13.40 2.66 5.09
C HIS A 16 13.73 1.17 5.04
N THR A 17 14.25 0.66 6.14
CA THR A 17 14.41 -0.77 6.32
C THR A 17 13.12 -1.34 6.91
N LEU A 18 12.93 -2.66 6.79
CA LEU A 18 11.79 -3.31 7.43
C LEU A 18 11.85 -3.12 8.95
N SER A 19 13.06 -3.14 9.52
CA SER A 19 13.21 -2.91 10.96
C SER A 19 12.70 -1.54 11.36
N LYS A 20 13.00 -0.52 10.56
CA LYS A 20 12.56 0.84 10.86
C LYS A 20 11.04 0.93 10.81
N VAL A 21 10.44 0.37 9.77
CA VAL A 21 9.00 0.39 9.63
C VAL A 21 8.34 -0.37 10.78
N SER A 22 8.90 -1.51 11.15
CA SER A 22 8.40 -2.29 12.27
C SER A 22 8.44 -1.49 13.55
N GLU A 23 9.54 -0.82 13.80
CA GLU A 23 9.73 -0.04 15.01
C GLU A 23 8.72 1.08 15.13
N GLU A 24 8.44 1.75 14.01
CA GLU A 24 7.57 2.92 14.03
C GLU A 24 6.09 2.57 13.97
N THR A 25 5.74 1.44 13.37
CA THR A 25 4.33 1.08 13.21
C THR A 25 3.84 0.06 14.23
N GLY A 26 4.76 -0.63 14.89
CA GLY A 26 4.39 -1.72 15.80
C GLY A 26 4.08 -3.01 15.11
N LEU A 27 4.24 -3.08 13.78
CA LEU A 27 4.03 -4.30 13.01
C LEU A 27 5.33 -5.10 12.97
N SER A 28 5.25 -6.42 13.04
CA SER A 28 6.47 -7.22 13.06
C SER A 28 7.16 -7.22 11.70
N VAL A 29 8.47 -7.42 11.73
CA VAL A 29 9.26 -7.52 10.49
C VAL A 29 8.76 -8.67 9.64
N SER A 30 8.47 -9.82 10.25
CA SER A 30 7.95 -10.97 9.52
C SER A 30 6.64 -10.67 8.81
N PHE A 31 5.74 -9.98 9.53
CA PHE A 31 4.46 -9.62 8.95
C PHE A 31 4.64 -8.66 7.78
N LEU A 32 5.50 -7.65 7.95
CA LEU A 32 5.77 -6.69 6.89
C LEU A 32 6.38 -7.36 5.66
N SER A 33 7.30 -8.29 5.90
CA SER A 33 7.91 -9.03 4.82
C SER A 33 6.86 -9.84 4.04
N ASP A 34 5.95 -10.49 4.78
CA ASP A 34 4.90 -11.28 4.13
C ASP A 34 3.96 -10.38 3.34
N LEU A 35 3.65 -9.19 3.85
CA LEU A 35 2.82 -8.24 3.11
C LEU A 35 3.47 -7.86 1.79
N GLU A 36 4.76 -7.54 1.84
CA GLU A 36 5.45 -7.09 0.63
C GLU A 36 5.59 -8.20 -0.39
N ARG A 37 5.66 -9.45 0.08
CA ARG A 37 5.76 -10.60 -0.81
C ARG A 37 4.41 -11.11 -1.29
N GLY A 38 3.34 -10.52 -0.82
CA GLY A 38 2.01 -10.94 -1.22
C GLY A 38 1.53 -12.22 -0.55
N ARG A 39 2.19 -12.65 0.53
CA ARG A 39 1.81 -13.87 1.22
C ARG A 39 0.63 -13.68 2.13
N THR A 40 0.36 -12.46 2.53
CA THR A 40 -0.79 -12.15 3.36
C THR A 40 -1.37 -10.84 2.89
N ARG A 41 -2.64 -10.64 3.18
CA ARG A 41 -3.33 -9.41 2.79
C ARG A 41 -3.38 -8.46 3.97
N PRO A 42 -3.10 -7.19 3.75
CA PRO A 42 -3.23 -6.22 4.83
C PRO A 42 -4.70 -5.88 5.05
N SER A 43 -5.05 -5.69 6.31
CA SER A 43 -6.37 -5.15 6.63
C SER A 43 -6.35 -3.65 6.33
N LEU A 44 -7.53 -3.06 6.29
CA LEU A 44 -7.63 -1.61 6.09
C LEU A 44 -6.88 -0.87 7.19
N ASP A 45 -7.01 -1.35 8.41
CA ASP A 45 -6.33 -0.75 9.55
C ASP A 45 -4.81 -0.77 9.36
N THR A 46 -4.28 -1.90 8.90
CA THR A 46 -2.85 -2.02 8.63
C THR A 46 -2.42 -1.06 7.53
N LEU A 47 -3.21 -0.96 6.47
CA LEU A 47 -2.90 -0.05 5.38
C LEU A 47 -2.92 1.40 5.86
N GLU A 48 -3.84 1.76 6.73
CA GLU A 48 -3.90 3.11 7.26
C GLU A 48 -2.66 3.43 8.09
N LYS A 49 -2.19 2.47 8.87
CA LYS A 49 -0.98 2.66 9.64
C LYS A 49 0.23 2.89 8.74
N LEU A 50 0.35 2.10 7.71
CA LEU A 50 1.46 2.23 6.77
C LEU A 50 1.37 3.52 5.98
N ALA A 51 0.18 3.88 5.55
CA ALA A 51 -0.01 5.14 4.82
C ALA A 51 0.40 6.32 5.68
N ALA A 52 0.02 6.30 6.95
CA ALA A 52 0.39 7.37 7.86
C ALA A 52 1.90 7.43 8.06
N PHE A 53 2.54 6.28 8.22
CA PHE A 53 3.98 6.24 8.40
C PHE A 53 4.71 6.76 7.17
N TYR A 54 4.31 6.31 5.98
CA TYR A 54 4.93 6.74 4.74
C TYR A 54 4.50 8.12 4.30
N GLN A 55 3.49 8.68 4.96
CA GLN A 55 2.94 10.01 4.64
C GLN A 55 2.41 10.06 3.21
N ILE A 56 1.74 9.00 2.82
CA ILE A 56 1.13 8.90 1.50
C ILE A 56 -0.35 8.62 1.71
N PRO A 57 -1.24 9.31 0.99
CA PRO A 57 -2.67 9.05 1.15
C PRO A 57 -3.00 7.61 0.82
N LEU A 58 -3.87 7.02 1.61
CA LEU A 58 -4.25 5.62 1.41
C LEU A 58 -4.80 5.39 0.01
N ASN A 59 -5.62 6.30 -0.48
CA ASN A 59 -6.20 6.12 -1.80
C ASN A 59 -5.14 6.16 -2.91
N SER A 60 -4.03 6.85 -2.70
CA SER A 60 -2.93 6.83 -3.67
C SER A 60 -2.28 5.45 -3.71
N ILE A 61 -2.09 4.84 -2.54
CA ILE A 61 -1.50 3.51 -2.50
C ILE A 61 -2.41 2.52 -3.20
N LEU A 62 -3.70 2.58 -2.94
CA LEU A 62 -4.65 1.67 -3.54
C LEU A 62 -4.77 1.90 -5.04
N ALA A 63 -4.77 3.16 -5.47
CA ALA A 63 -4.89 3.48 -6.89
C ALA A 63 -3.68 2.96 -7.66
N ASN A 64 -2.48 3.13 -7.13
CA ASN A 64 -1.28 2.66 -7.79
C ASN A 64 -1.24 1.14 -7.87
N ALA A 65 -1.67 0.48 -6.81
CA ALA A 65 -1.71 -0.98 -6.81
C ALA A 65 -2.70 -1.49 -7.84
N GLU A 66 -3.87 -0.86 -7.94
CA GLU A 66 -4.87 -1.28 -8.90
C GLU A 66 -4.46 -0.95 -10.32
N ALA A 67 -3.80 0.19 -10.51
CA ALA A 67 -3.33 0.56 -11.83
C ALA A 67 -2.32 -0.45 -12.36
N GLY A 68 -1.56 -1.08 -11.47
CA GLY A 68 -0.60 -2.08 -11.87
C GLY A 68 -1.23 -3.42 -12.20
N SER A 69 -2.45 -3.67 -11.73
CA SER A 69 -3.08 -4.97 -11.92
C SER A 69 -4.30 -4.94 -12.83
N LEU A 70 -4.86 -3.77 -13.09
CA LEU A 70 -6.04 -3.66 -13.94
C LEU A 70 -5.66 -3.10 -15.29
N PRO A 71 -6.26 -3.61 -16.36
CA PRO A 71 -5.88 -3.17 -17.70
C PRO A 71 -6.28 -1.74 -17.98
N ALA A 72 -7.32 -1.23 -17.35
CA ALA A 72 -7.74 0.14 -17.60
C ALA A 72 -8.47 0.67 -16.40
N PRO A 73 -8.33 1.96 -16.15
CA PRO A 73 -9.08 2.56 -15.06
C PRO A 73 -10.53 2.61 -15.45
N ARG A 74 -11.38 2.36 -14.50
CA ARG A 74 -12.76 2.59 -14.70
C ARG A 74 -12.97 4.04 -14.72
N SER A 75 -13.68 4.47 -15.66
CA SER A 75 -14.10 5.80 -15.56
C SER A 75 -15.29 5.79 -14.68
N TYR A 76 -15.29 6.61 -13.78
CA TYR A 76 -16.45 6.86 -13.06
C TYR A 76 -17.13 7.87 -13.81
N PRO A 77 -18.08 7.64 -14.08
CA PRO A 77 -18.72 8.67 -14.83
C PRO A 77 -18.67 9.95 -14.09
N ALA A 78 -18.02 10.05 -14.40
CA ALA A 78 -17.94 10.64 -13.84
C ALA A 78 -18.99 10.79 -13.19
N GLY A 79 -18.99 10.46 -13.36
CA GLY A 79 -19.74 10.31 -12.89
C GLY A 79 -19.78 9.96 -12.10
N PHE A 80 -19.44 10.10 -11.93
CA PHE A 80 -19.51 9.43 -11.33
C PHE A 80 -19.23 9.95 -10.75
N GLU A 81 -19.08 10.35 -11.07
CA GLU A 81 -18.93 10.49 -10.77
C GLU A 81 -19.03 10.89 -10.34
N ASN A 82 -19.36 11.36 -10.74
CA ASN A 82 -19.57 11.43 -10.48
C ASN A 82 -19.87 11.55 -10.10
N PHE A 83 -19.76 11.87 -10.23
CA PHE A 83 -20.06 11.58 -10.05
C PHE A 83 -20.15 11.65 -9.65
#